data_8337dc43a812771a0bc2a8a81c6df306
#
_entry.id   8337dc43a812771a0bc2a8a81c6df306
#
_cell.length_a   1.000
_cell.length_b   1.000
_cell.length_c   1.000
_cell.angle_alpha   90.00
_cell.angle_beta   90.00
_cell.angle_gamma   90.00
#
_symmetry.space_group_name_H-M   'P 1'
#
loop_
_entity.id
_entity.type
_entity.pdbx_description
1 polymer ?
#
loop_
_entity_poly.entity_id
_entity_poly.type
_entity_poly.pdbx_seq_one_letter_code
_entity_poly.pdbx_strand_id
1 'polypeptide(L)'
;DGPNAESINYIYDAPLPPEYATLIAADGSQVYPNEQSPVHYYLLNIGMFIYQHGQDHVPQTITVPTLVYHKDLIHDANRQIISNRTVDARRTVTEMQLLAQQAWALHRNGARDPLITLYDNHLLFWAGSDVTGGDQILRDYQIGMGQLRDADAILAGKRHPKLAKNV
;
A
#
# COMPACT_ATOMS: atom_id res chain seq x y z
N ASP A 1 27.67 -18.20 -18.07
CA ASP A 1 26.23 -18.41 -18.14
C ASP A 1 25.63 -17.89 -16.84
N GLY A 2 24.99 -16.71 -16.91
CA GLY A 2 24.27 -16.13 -15.78
C GLY A 2 22.92 -16.84 -15.57
N PRO A 3 22.22 -16.56 -14.44
CA PRO A 3 20.96 -17.22 -14.12
C PRO A 3 19.81 -16.94 -15.10
N ASN A 4 20.00 -16.04 -16.07
CA ASN A 4 19.01 -15.71 -17.09
C ASN A 4 19.59 -16.01 -18.47
N ALA A 5 19.11 -17.09 -19.09
CA ALA A 5 19.46 -17.46 -20.47
C ALA A 5 18.82 -16.56 -21.53
N GLU A 6 18.12 -15.49 -21.11
CA GLU A 6 17.42 -14.58 -22.01
C GLU A 6 18.36 -13.51 -22.56
N SER A 7 18.28 -13.26 -23.85
CA SER A 7 19.01 -12.15 -24.48
C SER A 7 18.49 -10.81 -23.97
N ILE A 8 19.40 -9.88 -23.60
CA ILE A 8 19.05 -8.52 -23.18
C ILE A 8 18.24 -7.76 -24.26
N ASN A 9 18.38 -8.16 -25.53
CA ASN A 9 17.70 -7.53 -26.67
C ASN A 9 16.46 -8.30 -27.13
N TYR A 10 15.96 -9.25 -26.35
CA TYR A 10 14.76 -9.98 -26.73
C TYR A 10 13.51 -9.11 -26.50
N ILE A 11 12.66 -9.01 -27.52
CA ILE A 11 11.38 -8.32 -27.47
C ILE A 11 10.30 -9.38 -27.46
N TYR A 12 9.50 -9.38 -26.39
CA TYR A 12 8.34 -10.25 -26.28
C TYR A 12 7.12 -9.57 -26.90
N ASP A 13 6.33 -10.34 -27.65
CA ASP A 13 5.01 -9.89 -28.06
C ASP A 13 4.13 -9.70 -26.81
N ALA A 14 3.36 -8.62 -26.79
CA ALA A 14 2.41 -8.40 -25.71
C ALA A 14 1.36 -9.52 -25.71
N PRO A 15 1.09 -10.17 -24.57
CA PRO A 15 0.01 -11.14 -24.47
C PRO A 15 -1.33 -10.47 -24.75
N LEU A 16 -2.31 -11.26 -25.21
CA LEU A 16 -3.67 -10.75 -25.34
C LEU A 16 -4.17 -10.28 -23.97
N PRO A 17 -4.80 -9.08 -23.90
CA PRO A 17 -5.35 -8.60 -22.65
C PRO A 17 -6.45 -9.56 -22.17
N PRO A 18 -6.63 -9.72 -20.85
CA PRO A 18 -7.76 -10.47 -20.31
C PRO A 18 -9.08 -9.78 -20.68
N GLU A 19 -10.13 -10.56 -20.88
CA GLU A 19 -11.48 -10.03 -21.16
C GLU A 19 -11.99 -9.18 -20.00
N TYR A 20 -11.63 -9.56 -18.78
CA TYR A 20 -11.97 -8.84 -17.55
C TYR A 20 -10.73 -8.67 -16.69
N ALA A 21 -10.67 -7.55 -15.98
CA ALA A 21 -9.68 -7.31 -14.94
C ALA A 21 -10.18 -6.24 -13.97
N THR A 22 -9.79 -6.37 -12.71
CA THR A 22 -10.00 -5.31 -11.72
C THR A 22 -8.67 -4.69 -11.37
N LEU A 23 -8.53 -3.39 -11.60
CA LEU A 23 -7.34 -2.63 -11.27
C LEU A 23 -7.62 -1.73 -10.08
N ILE A 24 -6.68 -1.66 -9.15
CA ILE A 24 -6.72 -0.73 -8.03
C ILE A 24 -5.35 -0.07 -7.89
N ALA A 25 -5.34 1.26 -7.82
CA ALA A 25 -4.15 2.05 -7.54
C ALA A 25 -4.34 2.82 -6.23
N ALA A 26 -3.26 3.04 -5.50
CA ALA A 26 -3.24 3.93 -4.34
C ALA A 26 -2.05 4.89 -4.46
N ASP A 27 -2.30 6.14 -4.07
CA ASP A 27 -1.28 7.19 -3.97
C ASP A 27 -1.61 8.10 -2.79
N GLY A 28 -0.60 8.60 -2.11
CA GLY A 28 -0.74 9.40 -0.90
C GLY A 28 -0.06 10.74 -0.96
N SER A 29 -0.67 11.68 -0.30
CA SER A 29 -0.09 12.99 -0.02
C SER A 29 -0.09 13.28 1.49
N GLN A 30 0.70 14.25 1.92
CA GLN A 30 0.82 14.61 3.34
C GLN A 30 0.98 16.11 3.54
N VAL A 31 0.58 16.55 4.73
CA VAL A 31 0.95 17.84 5.30
C VAL A 31 1.83 17.59 6.50
N TYR A 32 3.01 18.20 6.53
CA TYR A 32 3.96 18.03 7.62
C TYR A 32 3.60 18.89 8.83
N PRO A 33 4.04 18.50 10.04
CA PRO A 33 3.92 19.34 11.21
C PRO A 33 4.72 20.66 11.02
N ASN A 34 4.14 21.75 11.50
CA ASN A 34 4.81 23.03 11.51
C ASN A 34 5.22 23.38 12.95
N GLU A 35 6.54 23.49 13.20
CA GLU A 35 7.11 23.83 14.51
C GLU A 35 6.72 25.23 15.01
N GLN A 36 6.42 26.14 14.08
CA GLN A 36 6.02 27.50 14.43
C GLN A 36 4.51 27.63 14.71
N SER A 37 3.74 26.54 14.49
CA SER A 37 2.31 26.55 14.76
C SER A 37 2.06 26.32 16.26
N PRO A 38 1.08 27.03 16.88
CA PRO A 38 0.67 26.74 18.24
C PRO A 38 -0.02 25.37 18.38
N VAL A 39 -0.46 24.77 17.29
CA VAL A 39 -1.06 23.43 17.23
C VAL A 39 -0.26 22.58 16.28
N HIS A 40 0.31 21.50 16.80
CA HIS A 40 1.04 20.54 16.01
C HIS A 40 0.12 19.44 15.50
N TYR A 41 0.15 19.20 14.21
CA TYR A 41 -0.57 18.10 13.55
C TYR A 41 0.15 17.74 12.24
N TYR A 42 -0.13 16.57 11.75
CA TYR A 42 0.12 16.23 10.34
C TYR A 42 -1.13 15.61 9.73
N LEU A 43 -1.23 15.67 8.41
CA LEU A 43 -2.32 15.06 7.65
C LEU A 43 -1.72 14.05 6.68
N LEU A 44 -2.30 12.86 6.62
CA LEU A 44 -2.11 11.92 5.53
C LEU A 44 -3.40 11.90 4.70
N ASN A 45 -3.28 11.89 3.39
CA ASN A 45 -4.43 11.77 2.51
C ASN A 45 -4.13 10.71 1.45
N ILE A 46 -4.79 9.57 1.53
CA ILE A 46 -4.60 8.46 0.59
C ILE A 46 -5.76 8.44 -0.38
N GLY A 47 -5.45 8.63 -1.66
CA GLY A 47 -6.36 8.45 -2.77
C GLY A 47 -6.25 7.03 -3.32
N MET A 48 -7.38 6.43 -3.69
CA MET A 48 -7.42 5.16 -4.40
C MET A 48 -8.31 5.29 -5.63
N PHE A 49 -7.92 4.61 -6.69
CA PHE A 49 -8.67 4.52 -7.94
C PHE A 49 -8.94 3.06 -8.26
N ILE A 50 -10.20 2.75 -8.58
CA ILE A 50 -10.65 1.40 -8.91
C ILE A 50 -11.24 1.42 -10.31
N TYR A 51 -10.73 0.54 -11.18
CA TYR A 51 -11.20 0.37 -12.53
C TYR A 51 -11.48 -1.11 -12.83
N GLN A 52 -12.68 -1.39 -13.33
CA GLN A 52 -13.13 -2.73 -13.70
C GLN A 52 -13.17 -2.85 -15.22
N HIS A 53 -12.06 -3.34 -15.80
CA HIS A 53 -11.92 -3.56 -17.24
C HIS A 53 -12.90 -4.64 -17.72
N GLY A 54 -13.48 -4.43 -18.91
CA GLY A 54 -14.42 -5.36 -19.54
C GLY A 54 -15.81 -5.41 -18.87
N GLN A 55 -16.08 -4.53 -17.91
CA GLN A 55 -17.36 -4.43 -17.20
C GLN A 55 -17.96 -3.04 -17.40
N ASP A 56 -19.29 -2.98 -17.43
CA ASP A 56 -20.00 -1.70 -17.49
C ASP A 56 -20.12 -1.07 -16.10
N HIS A 57 -18.95 -0.72 -15.54
CA HIS A 57 -18.85 -0.05 -14.24
C HIS A 57 -18.10 1.27 -14.38
N VAL A 58 -18.66 2.31 -13.78
CA VAL A 58 -17.98 3.61 -13.70
C VAL A 58 -16.76 3.47 -12.79
N PRO A 59 -15.58 3.97 -13.20
CA PRO A 59 -14.42 4.01 -12.32
C PRO A 59 -14.72 4.72 -11.00
N GLN A 60 -14.19 4.21 -9.90
CA GLN A 60 -14.43 4.74 -8.57
C GLN A 60 -13.16 5.36 -8.01
N THR A 61 -13.34 6.47 -7.30
CA THR A 61 -12.29 7.10 -6.50
C THR A 61 -12.67 7.06 -5.03
N ILE A 62 -11.69 6.74 -4.18
CA ILE A 62 -11.83 6.75 -2.73
C ILE A 62 -10.76 7.68 -2.18
N THR A 63 -11.12 8.52 -1.21
CA THR A 63 -10.17 9.40 -0.53
C THR A 63 -10.29 9.17 0.97
N VAL A 64 -9.16 8.91 1.62
CA VAL A 64 -9.08 8.63 3.06
C VAL A 64 -8.15 9.64 3.73
N PRO A 65 -8.67 10.80 4.15
CA PRO A 65 -7.89 11.76 4.92
C PRO A 65 -7.76 11.30 6.39
N THR A 66 -6.55 11.38 6.95
CA THR A 66 -6.26 11.05 8.34
C THR A 66 -5.52 12.21 9.00
N LEU A 67 -6.20 12.95 9.86
CA LEU A 67 -5.61 14.02 10.67
C LEU A 67 -5.05 13.44 11.97
N VAL A 68 -3.77 13.67 12.22
CA VAL A 68 -3.07 13.20 13.42
C VAL A 68 -2.60 14.39 14.24
N TYR A 69 -3.10 14.51 15.46
CA TYR A 69 -2.79 15.59 16.42
C TYR A 69 -2.50 15.08 17.83
N HIS A 70 -2.51 13.75 18.04
CA HIS A 70 -2.21 13.18 19.36
C HIS A 70 -0.72 13.33 19.70
N LYS A 71 -0.41 13.77 20.91
CA LYS A 71 0.95 14.11 21.34
C LYS A 71 1.96 12.99 21.15
N ASP A 72 1.57 11.73 21.44
CA ASP A 72 2.44 10.57 21.31
C ASP A 72 2.72 10.17 19.85
N LEU A 73 1.96 10.69 18.91
CA LEU A 73 2.14 10.45 17.48
C LEU A 73 2.85 11.60 16.75
N ILE A 74 2.90 12.79 17.39
CA ILE A 74 3.52 13.99 16.81
C ILE A 74 4.90 14.25 17.41
N HIS A 75 5.18 13.72 18.59
CA HIS A 75 6.46 13.91 19.26
C HIS A 75 7.21 12.59 19.42
N ASP A 76 8.53 12.67 19.37
CA ASP A 76 9.43 11.57 19.67
C ASP A 76 9.62 11.39 21.20
N ALA A 77 10.49 10.45 21.59
CA ALA A 77 10.83 10.19 22.98
C ALA A 77 11.47 11.40 23.69
N ASN A 78 12.08 12.31 22.95
CA ASN A 78 12.70 13.55 23.45
C ASN A 78 11.71 14.73 23.46
N ARG A 79 10.43 14.49 23.17
CA ARG A 79 9.38 15.51 23.02
C ARG A 79 9.62 16.50 21.89
N GLN A 80 10.45 16.14 20.91
CA GLN A 80 10.63 16.91 19.68
C GLN A 80 9.59 16.48 18.66
N ILE A 81 9.20 17.42 17.78
CA ILE A 81 8.30 17.09 16.68
C ILE A 81 8.97 16.06 15.77
N ILE A 82 8.22 15.05 15.35
CA ILE A 82 8.71 14.00 14.47
C ILE A 82 9.20 14.58 13.15
N SER A 83 10.21 13.95 12.56
CA SER A 83 10.76 14.36 11.27
C SER A 83 9.76 14.19 10.12
N ASN A 84 9.94 14.97 9.05
CA ASN A 84 9.18 14.79 7.81
C ASN A 84 9.32 13.36 7.27
N ARG A 85 10.49 12.73 7.39
CA ARG A 85 10.72 11.33 7.00
C ARG A 85 9.87 10.35 7.80
N THR A 86 9.57 10.63 9.06
CA THR A 86 8.65 9.82 9.85
C THR A 86 7.22 9.91 9.30
N VAL A 87 6.79 11.11 8.88
CA VAL A 87 5.48 11.31 8.25
C VAL A 87 5.41 10.59 6.91
N ASP A 88 6.47 10.71 6.08
CA ASP A 88 6.57 10.00 4.79
C ASP A 88 6.50 8.48 4.96
N ALA A 89 7.23 7.94 5.94
CA ALA A 89 7.21 6.54 6.25
C ALA A 89 5.81 6.06 6.68
N ARG A 90 5.11 6.82 7.51
CA ARG A 90 3.73 6.53 7.90
C ARG A 90 2.76 6.62 6.73
N ARG A 91 2.92 7.60 5.83
CA ARG A 91 2.14 7.68 4.59
C ARG A 91 2.32 6.41 3.76
N THR A 92 3.56 6.03 3.47
CA THR A 92 3.90 4.83 2.69
C THR A 92 3.25 3.55 3.26
N VAL A 93 3.30 3.37 4.59
CA VAL A 93 2.65 2.23 5.24
C VAL A 93 1.13 2.31 5.13
N THR A 94 0.55 3.50 5.31
CA THR A 94 -0.90 3.69 5.21
C THR A 94 -1.41 3.40 3.79
N GLU A 95 -0.68 3.82 2.76
CA GLU A 95 -0.96 3.47 1.35
C GLU A 95 -1.02 1.95 1.18
N MET A 96 0.02 1.24 1.63
CA MET A 96 0.10 -0.21 1.49
C MET A 96 -1.04 -0.93 2.23
N GLN A 97 -1.34 -0.50 3.45
CA GLN A 97 -2.41 -1.09 4.25
C GLN A 97 -3.79 -0.88 3.62
N LEU A 98 -4.08 0.35 3.17
CA LEU A 98 -5.36 0.67 2.54
C LEU A 98 -5.51 -0.04 1.19
N LEU A 99 -4.44 -0.12 0.39
CA LEU A 99 -4.42 -0.88 -0.85
C LEU A 99 -4.74 -2.36 -0.60
N ALA A 100 -4.09 -2.98 0.41
CA ALA A 100 -4.35 -4.35 0.80
C ALA A 100 -5.78 -4.57 1.28
N GLN A 101 -6.29 -3.69 2.14
CA GLN A 101 -7.68 -3.77 2.64
C GLN A 101 -8.69 -3.67 1.50
N GLN A 102 -8.47 -2.74 0.57
CA GLN A 102 -9.38 -2.54 -0.57
C GLN A 102 -9.32 -3.71 -1.55
N ALA A 103 -8.13 -4.26 -1.82
CA ALA A 103 -7.97 -5.45 -2.65
C ALA A 103 -8.75 -6.65 -2.07
N TRP A 104 -8.65 -6.87 -0.76
CA TRP A 104 -9.42 -7.89 -0.06
C TRP A 104 -10.93 -7.63 -0.10
N ALA A 105 -11.36 -6.38 0.06
CA ALA A 105 -12.77 -6.01 -0.02
C ALA A 105 -13.35 -6.29 -1.42
N LEU A 106 -12.62 -5.88 -2.46
CA LEU A 106 -13.01 -6.14 -3.85
C LEU A 106 -13.09 -7.64 -4.15
N HIS A 107 -12.08 -8.41 -3.73
CA HIS A 107 -12.09 -9.86 -3.90
C HIS A 107 -13.32 -10.51 -3.24
N ARG A 108 -13.58 -10.20 -1.97
CA ARG A 108 -14.75 -10.74 -1.24
C ARG A 108 -16.08 -10.33 -1.85
N ASN A 109 -16.15 -9.18 -2.49
CA ASN A 109 -17.34 -8.70 -3.17
C ASN A 109 -17.50 -9.22 -4.61
N GLY A 110 -16.66 -10.21 -5.00
CA GLY A 110 -16.78 -10.88 -6.29
C GLY A 110 -16.17 -10.10 -7.45
N ALA A 111 -15.16 -9.25 -7.19
CA ALA A 111 -14.37 -8.64 -8.27
C ALA A 111 -13.79 -9.74 -9.17
N ARG A 112 -13.84 -9.48 -10.50
CA ARG A 112 -13.35 -10.45 -11.48
C ARG A 112 -11.84 -10.43 -11.59
N ASP A 113 -11.27 -11.61 -11.74
CA ASP A 113 -9.84 -11.82 -11.92
C ASP A 113 -9.38 -11.50 -13.35
N PRO A 114 -8.13 -11.10 -13.53
CA PRO A 114 -7.16 -10.83 -12.47
C PRO A 114 -7.46 -9.55 -11.68
N LEU A 115 -7.17 -9.56 -10.37
CA LEU A 115 -7.11 -8.35 -9.54
C LEU A 115 -5.67 -7.83 -9.55
N ILE A 116 -5.46 -6.63 -10.06
CA ILE A 116 -4.14 -6.01 -10.24
C ILE A 116 -4.03 -4.80 -9.30
N THR A 117 -3.05 -4.82 -8.42
CA THR A 117 -2.74 -3.69 -7.55
C THR A 117 -1.56 -2.90 -8.11
N LEU A 118 -1.71 -1.59 -8.23
CA LEU A 118 -0.67 -0.65 -8.68
C LEU A 118 -0.21 0.18 -7.49
N TYR A 119 1.10 0.16 -7.25
CA TYR A 119 1.73 0.86 -6.14
C TYR A 119 2.95 1.62 -6.64
N ASP A 120 2.92 2.94 -6.50
CA ASP A 120 3.99 3.84 -6.98
C ASP A 120 5.06 4.06 -5.92
N ASN A 121 5.61 2.97 -5.40
CA ASN A 121 6.69 3.05 -4.41
C ASN A 121 7.54 1.76 -4.45
N HIS A 122 8.64 1.76 -3.69
CA HIS A 122 9.47 0.57 -3.57
C HIS A 122 8.76 -0.55 -2.82
N LEU A 123 8.84 -1.78 -3.34
CA LEU A 123 8.33 -2.97 -2.64
C LEU A 123 9.18 -3.36 -1.42
N LEU A 124 10.38 -2.80 -1.29
CA LEU A 124 11.24 -2.93 -0.12
C LEU A 124 11.23 -1.60 0.64
N PHE A 125 10.68 -1.63 1.82
CA PHE A 125 10.64 -0.47 2.71
C PHE A 125 11.80 -0.53 3.72
N TRP A 126 12.52 0.57 3.86
CA TRP A 126 13.58 0.76 4.83
C TRP A 126 13.25 1.95 5.73
N ALA A 127 13.00 1.71 7.00
CA ALA A 127 12.93 2.77 7.97
C ALA A 127 14.36 3.23 8.30
N GLY A 128 14.71 4.47 7.94
CA GLY A 128 15.98 5.08 8.32
C GLY A 128 16.09 5.23 9.85
N SER A 129 17.30 5.41 10.35
CA SER A 129 17.55 5.61 11.79
C SER A 129 16.92 6.91 12.36
N ASP A 130 16.54 7.84 11.49
CA ASP A 130 15.88 9.10 11.80
C ASP A 130 14.33 9.01 11.75
N VAL A 131 13.78 7.80 11.54
CA VAL A 131 12.34 7.55 11.55
C VAL A 131 11.90 7.15 12.96
N THR A 132 11.09 7.99 13.59
CA THR A 132 10.52 7.71 14.92
C THR A 132 9.57 6.52 14.85
N GLY A 133 9.87 5.47 15.63
CA GLY A 133 9.08 4.23 15.63
C GLY A 133 9.31 3.36 14.38
N GLY A 134 10.46 3.48 13.74
CA GLY A 134 10.81 2.80 12.49
C GLY A 134 10.57 1.29 12.51
N ASP A 135 10.89 0.60 13.60
CA ASP A 135 10.66 -0.85 13.73
C ASP A 135 9.15 -1.21 13.69
N GLN A 136 8.30 -0.40 14.30
CA GLN A 136 6.85 -0.62 14.23
C GLN A 136 6.32 -0.33 12.83
N ILE A 137 6.75 0.77 12.24
CA ILE A 137 6.39 1.16 10.88
C ILE A 137 6.80 0.05 9.88
N LEU A 138 8.00 -0.51 10.03
CA LEU A 138 8.46 -1.62 9.19
C LEU A 138 7.60 -2.87 9.37
N ARG A 139 7.23 -3.23 10.61
CA ARG A 139 6.31 -4.36 10.87
C ARG A 139 4.95 -4.13 10.22
N ASP A 140 4.40 -2.94 10.35
CA ASP A 140 3.10 -2.58 9.78
C ASP A 140 3.12 -2.64 8.25
N TYR A 141 4.22 -2.21 7.62
CA TYR A 141 4.43 -2.37 6.17
C TYR A 141 4.49 -3.85 5.75
N GLN A 142 5.25 -4.67 6.49
CA GLN A 142 5.35 -6.11 6.22
C GLN A 142 4.01 -6.83 6.36
N ILE A 143 3.17 -6.41 7.30
CA ILE A 143 1.81 -6.93 7.46
C ILE A 143 0.97 -6.60 6.22
N GLY A 144 0.98 -5.34 5.75
CA GLY A 144 0.25 -4.93 4.54
C GLY A 144 0.69 -5.72 3.31
N MET A 145 2.00 -5.85 3.09
CA MET A 145 2.56 -6.66 2.00
C MET A 145 2.18 -8.14 2.13
N GLY A 146 2.18 -8.67 3.34
CA GLY A 146 1.75 -10.04 3.60
C GLY A 146 0.29 -10.27 3.24
N GLN A 147 -0.57 -9.31 3.55
CA GLN A 147 -2.00 -9.35 3.20
C GLN A 147 -2.23 -9.35 1.68
N LEU A 148 -1.51 -8.52 0.91
CA LEU A 148 -1.58 -8.52 -0.56
C LEU A 148 -1.12 -9.85 -1.13
N ARG A 149 0.02 -10.38 -0.68
CA ARG A 149 0.53 -11.68 -1.13
C ARG A 149 -0.43 -12.82 -0.79
N ASP A 150 -1.06 -12.79 0.38
CA ASP A 150 -2.01 -13.82 0.80
C ASP A 150 -3.31 -13.74 -0.01
N ALA A 151 -3.74 -12.54 -0.40
CA ALA A 151 -4.83 -12.34 -1.35
C ALA A 151 -4.51 -13.00 -2.71
N ASP A 152 -3.32 -12.75 -3.26
CA ASP A 152 -2.85 -13.38 -4.51
C ASP A 152 -2.81 -14.91 -4.40
N ALA A 153 -2.33 -15.45 -3.29
CA ALA A 153 -2.29 -16.90 -3.06
C ALA A 153 -3.67 -17.55 -3.00
N ILE A 154 -4.68 -16.84 -2.49
CA ILE A 154 -6.07 -17.32 -2.46
C ILE A 154 -6.68 -17.27 -3.86
N LEU A 155 -6.47 -16.18 -4.60
CA LEU A 155 -6.90 -16.03 -5.98
C LEU A 155 -6.32 -17.13 -6.88
N ALA A 156 -5.04 -17.48 -6.69
CA ALA A 156 -4.38 -18.56 -7.41
C ALA A 156 -4.82 -19.98 -6.97
N GLY A 157 -5.82 -20.11 -6.10
CA GLY A 157 -6.29 -21.40 -5.56
C GLY A 157 -5.31 -22.11 -4.63
N LYS A 158 -4.24 -21.43 -4.23
CA LYS A 158 -3.23 -21.94 -3.31
C LYS A 158 -3.64 -21.57 -1.88
N ARG A 159 -4.15 -22.53 -1.11
CA ARG A 159 -4.40 -22.32 0.33
C ARG A 159 -3.08 -22.04 1.04
N HIS A 160 -2.93 -20.84 1.60
CA HIS A 160 -1.79 -20.53 2.45
C HIS A 160 -1.95 -21.22 3.82
N PRO A 161 -0.95 -22.02 4.29
CA PRO A 161 -1.08 -22.81 5.52
C PRO A 161 -1.35 -22.02 6.79
N LYS A 162 -1.09 -20.70 6.80
CA LYS A 162 -1.28 -19.83 7.96
C LYS A 162 -2.69 -19.24 8.10
N LEU A 163 -3.49 -19.17 7.03
CA LEU A 163 -4.86 -18.63 7.07
C LEU A 163 -5.87 -19.64 7.64
N ALA A 164 -5.53 -20.93 7.69
CA ALA A 164 -6.40 -21.97 8.23
C ALA A 164 -6.50 -21.99 9.77
N LYS A 165 -5.79 -21.12 10.49
CA LYS A 165 -5.75 -21.12 11.96
C LYS A 165 -6.49 -19.97 12.64
N ASN A 166 -7.07 -19.04 11.91
CA ASN A 166 -7.73 -17.85 12.46
C ASN A 166 -9.18 -17.64 11.93
N VAL A 167 -9.89 -18.72 11.62
CA VAL A 167 -11.33 -18.71 11.35
C VAL A 167 -12.01 -19.63 12.37
#